data_d16dae92d6dc86d48102bacf1e9168fe
#
_entry.id   d16dae92d6dc86d48102bacf1e9168fe
#
_cell.length_a   1.000
_cell.length_b   1.000
_cell.length_c   1.000
_cell.angle_alpha   90.00
_cell.angle_beta   90.00
_cell.angle_gamma   90.00
#
_symmetry.space_group_name_H-M   'P 1'
#
loop_
_entity.id
_entity.type
_entity.pdbx_description
1 polymer ?
#
loop_
_entity_poly.entity_id
_entity_poly.type
_entity_poly.pdbx_seq_one_letter_code
_entity_poly.pdbx_strand_id
1 'polypeptide(L)'
;MNSIKTNFAALTALQTLNQTNKSMLETQNRISTGYRVNTAEDNAAYWSMATTMRSDNKSLSTVADALGLGAATIDVAYTAMTSAKDVVSELKAKLVAARQPGVDRAKVQTEIDEYQNQLRSIATAASFAGENWMSVDSGSSAYSASKSVVSSFGRSTGVNGEQVSVGTLSIDLASTFLMNANTDGAGGVADSGSADAAGLGILGSARLSIADADTGAVQRGSIDAAGTIVIANFDTDNSTVAPTEIDITNATDAEIDDYIQAVDAALNEMTTTATNLGASKKRIDIQKDFVSGLMAAIDRGVATLVDADMNAESTRLQALQVQQQLGIQALSIANSSSQNILSLFRG
;
A
#
# COMPACT_ATOMS: atom_id res chain seq x y z
N MET A 1 -75.73 -0.55 10.06
CA MET A 1 -76.63 0.30 9.24
C MET A 1 -76.21 0.17 7.80
N ASN A 2 -77.03 -0.40 6.94
CA ASN A 2 -76.77 -0.55 5.53
C ASN A 2 -77.23 0.75 4.81
N SER A 3 -76.31 1.65 4.47
CA SER A 3 -76.63 2.82 3.70
C SER A 3 -76.69 2.45 2.21
N ILE A 4 -77.79 2.82 1.56
CA ILE A 4 -77.96 2.59 0.09
C ILE A 4 -77.05 3.53 -0.73
N LYS A 5 -76.57 4.66 -0.15
CA LYS A 5 -75.69 5.59 -0.84
C LYS A 5 -74.19 5.33 -0.64
N THR A 6 -73.80 4.57 0.38
CA THR A 6 -72.39 4.23 0.72
C THR A 6 -72.27 2.77 1.07
N ASN A 7 -71.52 2.00 0.29
CA ASN A 7 -71.18 0.62 0.60
C ASN A 7 -69.92 0.56 1.47
N PHE A 8 -70.09 0.56 2.81
CA PHE A 8 -68.99 0.53 3.73
C PHE A 8 -68.14 -0.77 3.63
N ALA A 9 -68.76 -1.91 3.28
CA ALA A 9 -68.05 -3.18 3.09
C ALA A 9 -67.13 -3.09 1.84
N ALA A 10 -67.59 -2.53 0.76
CA ALA A 10 -66.77 -2.31 -0.44
C ALA A 10 -65.64 -1.31 -0.21
N LEU A 11 -65.90 -0.27 0.59
CA LEU A 11 -64.92 0.79 0.94
C LEU A 11 -63.80 0.21 1.83
N THR A 12 -64.12 -0.65 2.81
CA THR A 12 -63.15 -1.35 3.67
C THR A 12 -62.35 -2.37 2.82
N ALA A 13 -63.01 -3.13 1.94
CA ALA A 13 -62.32 -4.07 1.03
C ALA A 13 -61.33 -3.33 0.07
N LEU A 14 -61.73 -2.16 -0.47
CA LEU A 14 -60.86 -1.30 -1.30
C LEU A 14 -59.66 -0.77 -0.51
N GLN A 15 -59.90 -0.33 0.71
CA GLN A 15 -58.81 0.15 1.58
C GLN A 15 -57.78 -0.96 1.90
N THR A 16 -58.27 -2.16 2.20
CA THR A 16 -57.42 -3.34 2.46
C THR A 16 -56.66 -3.75 1.19
N LEU A 17 -57.31 -3.74 0.03
CA LEU A 17 -56.67 -4.03 -1.26
C LEU A 17 -55.56 -2.98 -1.59
N ASN A 18 -55.83 -1.71 -1.40
CA ASN A 18 -54.81 -0.68 -1.58
C ASN A 18 -53.63 -0.85 -0.66
N GLN A 19 -53.85 -1.21 0.61
CA GLN A 19 -52.77 -1.51 1.57
C GLN A 19 -51.96 -2.74 1.16
N THR A 20 -52.63 -3.81 0.72
CA THR A 20 -51.95 -5.02 0.21
C THR A 20 -51.11 -4.72 -1.01
N ASN A 21 -51.61 -3.90 -1.95
CA ASN A 21 -50.85 -3.50 -3.13
C ASN A 21 -49.61 -2.68 -2.75
N LYS A 22 -49.70 -1.74 -1.81
CA LYS A 22 -48.55 -0.98 -1.30
C LYS A 22 -47.49 -1.91 -0.69
N SER A 23 -47.94 -2.82 0.21
CA SER A 23 -47.01 -3.79 0.84
C SER A 23 -46.38 -4.73 -0.19
N MET A 24 -47.10 -5.10 -1.26
CA MET A 24 -46.57 -5.91 -2.34
C MET A 24 -45.47 -5.17 -3.13
N LEU A 25 -45.68 -3.88 -3.44
CA LEU A 25 -44.67 -3.03 -4.10
C LEU A 25 -43.43 -2.87 -3.24
N GLU A 26 -43.57 -2.64 -1.93
CA GLU A 26 -42.47 -2.58 -0.99
C GLU A 26 -41.67 -3.89 -0.95
N THR A 27 -42.36 -5.04 -0.87
CA THR A 27 -41.72 -6.36 -0.88
C THR A 27 -41.02 -6.63 -2.22
N GLN A 28 -41.62 -6.25 -3.36
CA GLN A 28 -40.97 -6.36 -4.67
C GLN A 28 -39.71 -5.49 -4.76
N ASN A 29 -39.74 -4.27 -4.23
CA ASN A 29 -38.57 -3.40 -4.19
C ASN A 29 -37.45 -4.02 -3.34
N ARG A 30 -37.79 -4.59 -2.17
CA ARG A 30 -36.80 -5.28 -1.30
C ARG A 30 -36.18 -6.51 -1.99
N ILE A 31 -36.99 -7.29 -2.71
CA ILE A 31 -36.51 -8.44 -3.49
C ILE A 31 -35.62 -7.98 -4.65
N SER A 32 -36.00 -6.89 -5.34
CA SER A 32 -35.23 -6.37 -6.47
C SER A 32 -33.91 -5.74 -6.05
N THR A 33 -33.89 -5.01 -4.94
CA THR A 33 -32.69 -4.33 -4.44
C THR A 33 -31.84 -5.19 -3.54
N GLY A 34 -32.39 -6.23 -2.93
CA GLY A 34 -31.76 -7.04 -1.88
C GLY A 34 -31.72 -6.34 -0.52
N TYR A 35 -32.26 -5.14 -0.39
CA TYR A 35 -32.18 -4.35 0.84
C TYR A 35 -33.55 -4.24 1.54
N ARG A 36 -33.53 -4.43 2.85
CA ARG A 36 -34.66 -4.14 3.75
C ARG A 36 -34.77 -2.64 3.99
N VAL A 37 -33.60 -1.93 4.07
CA VAL A 37 -33.50 -0.49 4.25
C VAL A 37 -32.73 0.08 3.07
N ASN A 38 -33.45 0.60 2.08
CA ASN A 38 -32.87 1.14 0.86
C ASN A 38 -32.76 2.67 0.91
N THR A 39 -33.69 3.33 1.56
CA THR A 39 -33.78 4.79 1.66
C THR A 39 -33.87 5.25 3.12
N ALA A 40 -33.61 6.55 3.36
CA ALA A 40 -33.77 7.14 4.67
C ALA A 40 -35.24 7.09 5.16
N GLU A 41 -36.22 6.97 4.25
CA GLU A 41 -37.64 6.85 4.57
C GLU A 41 -37.95 5.49 5.24
N ASP A 42 -37.23 4.42 4.88
CA ASP A 42 -37.42 3.10 5.48
C ASP A 42 -36.97 3.08 6.95
N ASN A 43 -35.75 3.58 7.21
CA ASN A 43 -35.19 3.75 8.55
C ASN A 43 -33.97 4.68 8.50
N ALA A 44 -34.16 5.93 8.92
CA ALA A 44 -33.12 6.96 8.84
C ALA A 44 -31.86 6.61 9.66
N ALA A 45 -32.01 5.95 10.82
CA ALA A 45 -30.87 5.59 11.67
C ALA A 45 -30.00 4.49 11.03
N TYR A 46 -30.61 3.40 10.56
CA TYR A 46 -29.89 2.31 9.93
C TYR A 46 -29.32 2.72 8.57
N TRP A 47 -30.07 3.50 7.77
CA TRP A 47 -29.61 4.02 6.51
C TRP A 47 -28.38 4.94 6.65
N SER A 48 -28.42 5.88 7.61
CA SER A 48 -27.30 6.77 7.89
C SER A 48 -26.06 5.99 8.33
N MET A 49 -26.21 5.05 9.27
CA MET A 49 -25.10 4.22 9.76
C MET A 49 -24.51 3.36 8.63
N ALA A 50 -25.35 2.69 7.84
CA ALA A 50 -24.91 1.88 6.72
C ALA A 50 -24.21 2.71 5.62
N THR A 51 -24.70 3.92 5.35
CA THR A 51 -24.09 4.83 4.36
C THR A 51 -22.70 5.28 4.82
N THR A 52 -22.56 5.63 6.11
CA THR A 52 -21.26 5.98 6.70
C THR A 52 -20.29 4.78 6.63
N MET A 53 -20.73 3.60 7.05
CA MET A 53 -19.91 2.38 6.99
C MET A 53 -19.50 2.01 5.58
N ARG A 54 -20.38 2.14 4.58
CA ARG A 54 -20.04 1.93 3.16
C ARG A 54 -19.02 2.94 2.67
N SER A 55 -19.14 4.21 3.08
CA SER A 55 -18.14 5.24 2.78
C SER A 55 -16.78 4.90 3.39
N ASP A 56 -16.76 4.44 4.64
CA ASP A 56 -15.54 4.03 5.33
C ASP A 56 -14.91 2.79 4.66
N ASN A 57 -15.73 1.82 4.24
CA ASN A 57 -15.29 0.64 3.50
C ASN A 57 -14.64 1.01 2.17
N LYS A 58 -15.22 1.96 1.43
CA LYS A 58 -14.63 2.50 0.20
C LYS A 58 -13.29 3.20 0.46
N SER A 59 -13.17 3.93 1.56
CA SER A 59 -11.90 4.56 1.96
C SER A 59 -10.86 3.52 2.33
N LEU A 60 -11.25 2.44 3.03
CA LEU A 60 -10.37 1.31 3.35
C LEU A 60 -9.93 0.55 2.10
N SER A 61 -10.78 0.40 1.07
CA SER A 61 -10.39 -0.17 -0.22
C SER A 61 -9.24 0.64 -0.86
N THR A 62 -9.33 1.98 -0.84
CA THR A 62 -8.25 2.83 -1.35
C THR A 62 -6.96 2.67 -0.52
N VAL A 63 -7.07 2.47 0.81
CA VAL A 63 -5.92 2.15 1.66
C VAL A 63 -5.31 0.80 1.29
N ALA A 64 -6.13 -0.22 1.03
CA ALA A 64 -5.65 -1.54 0.60
C ALA A 64 -4.90 -1.47 -0.73
N ASP A 65 -5.37 -0.65 -1.68
CA ASP A 65 -4.70 -0.40 -2.96
C ASP A 65 -3.36 0.33 -2.76
N ALA A 66 -3.32 1.34 -1.88
CA ALA A 66 -2.10 2.07 -1.53
C ALA A 66 -1.07 1.16 -0.85
N LEU A 67 -1.52 0.26 0.06
CA LEU A 67 -0.66 -0.76 0.66
C LEU A 67 -0.14 -1.75 -0.38
N GLY A 68 -0.96 -2.14 -1.37
CA GLY A 68 -0.54 -2.98 -2.49
C GLY A 68 0.56 -2.34 -3.32
N LEU A 69 0.43 -1.05 -3.63
CA LEU A 69 1.45 -0.27 -4.34
C LEU A 69 2.73 -0.16 -3.52
N GLY A 70 2.62 0.18 -2.22
CA GLY A 70 3.76 0.25 -1.32
C GLY A 70 4.49 -1.09 -1.14
N ALA A 71 3.74 -2.20 -1.07
CA ALA A 71 4.32 -3.54 -1.05
C ALA A 71 5.14 -3.83 -2.30
N ALA A 72 4.61 -3.50 -3.49
CA ALA A 72 5.30 -3.71 -4.76
C ALA A 72 6.59 -2.89 -4.85
N THR A 73 6.58 -1.64 -4.38
CA THR A 73 7.77 -0.78 -4.35
C THR A 73 8.86 -1.38 -3.46
N ILE A 74 8.48 -1.87 -2.26
CA ILE A 74 9.42 -2.53 -1.34
C ILE A 74 9.94 -3.84 -1.93
N ASP A 75 9.11 -4.60 -2.64
CA ASP A 75 9.51 -5.85 -3.30
C ASP A 75 10.58 -5.63 -4.36
N VAL A 76 10.43 -4.58 -5.17
CA VAL A 76 11.44 -4.20 -6.16
C VAL A 76 12.74 -3.80 -5.46
N ALA A 77 12.66 -2.96 -4.41
CA ALA A 77 13.82 -2.54 -3.65
C ALA A 77 14.52 -3.73 -2.95
N TYR A 78 13.76 -4.62 -2.34
CA TYR A 78 14.29 -5.82 -1.69
C TYR A 78 14.97 -6.78 -2.68
N THR A 79 14.36 -6.99 -3.85
CA THR A 79 14.91 -7.85 -4.90
C THR A 79 16.19 -7.26 -5.46
N ALA A 80 16.22 -5.95 -5.70
CA ALA A 80 17.42 -5.26 -6.16
C ALA A 80 18.54 -5.33 -5.12
N MET A 81 18.22 -5.11 -3.83
CA MET A 81 19.18 -5.21 -2.74
C MET A 81 19.77 -6.61 -2.58
N THR A 82 18.95 -7.65 -2.70
CA THR A 82 19.45 -9.04 -2.64
C THR A 82 20.33 -9.39 -3.82
N SER A 83 19.95 -8.98 -5.04
CA SER A 83 20.77 -9.17 -6.23
C SER A 83 22.09 -8.41 -6.16
N ALA A 84 22.06 -7.16 -5.68
CA ALA A 84 23.26 -6.36 -5.49
C ALA A 84 24.19 -6.98 -4.44
N LYS A 85 23.65 -7.51 -3.34
CA LYS A 85 24.41 -8.21 -2.31
C LYS A 85 25.14 -9.43 -2.87
N ASP A 86 24.49 -10.21 -3.74
CA ASP A 86 25.11 -11.37 -4.36
C ASP A 86 26.27 -10.94 -5.27
N VAL A 87 26.11 -9.87 -6.06
CA VAL A 87 27.19 -9.31 -6.89
C VAL A 87 28.36 -8.80 -6.04
N VAL A 88 28.09 -8.12 -4.94
CA VAL A 88 29.13 -7.64 -4.00
C VAL A 88 29.86 -8.81 -3.33
N SER A 89 29.17 -9.92 -3.06
CA SER A 89 29.81 -11.14 -2.54
C SER A 89 30.78 -11.75 -3.53
N GLU A 90 30.40 -11.80 -4.83
CA GLU A 90 31.30 -12.25 -5.91
C GLU A 90 32.50 -11.30 -6.06
N LEU A 91 32.26 -9.98 -6.02
CA LEU A 91 33.32 -8.98 -6.07
C LEU A 91 34.33 -9.18 -4.93
N LYS A 92 33.84 -9.42 -3.69
CA LYS A 92 34.70 -9.76 -2.57
C LYS A 92 35.54 -11.01 -2.82
N ALA A 93 34.95 -12.06 -3.40
CA ALA A 93 35.69 -13.27 -3.73
C ALA A 93 36.81 -13.02 -4.75
N LYS A 94 36.57 -12.13 -5.73
CA LYS A 94 37.59 -11.73 -6.71
C LYS A 94 38.72 -10.91 -6.06
N LEU A 95 38.40 -10.00 -5.15
CA LEU A 95 39.43 -9.26 -4.38
C LEU A 95 40.30 -10.20 -3.56
N VAL A 96 39.69 -11.17 -2.87
CA VAL A 96 40.45 -12.20 -2.13
C VAL A 96 41.34 -13.03 -3.07
N ALA A 97 40.86 -13.38 -4.26
CA ALA A 97 41.68 -14.08 -5.25
C ALA A 97 42.86 -13.22 -5.76
N ALA A 98 42.64 -11.92 -5.96
CA ALA A 98 43.67 -10.97 -6.39
C ALA A 98 44.80 -10.79 -5.35
N ARG A 99 44.54 -11.13 -4.09
CA ARG A 99 45.51 -11.09 -2.99
C ARG A 99 46.55 -12.23 -3.08
N GLN A 100 46.26 -13.28 -3.87
CA GLN A 100 47.19 -14.44 -3.94
C GLN A 100 48.41 -14.13 -4.82
N PRO A 101 49.60 -14.54 -4.40
CA PRO A 101 50.81 -14.37 -5.21
C PRO A 101 50.72 -15.09 -6.56
N GLY A 102 51.06 -14.37 -7.62
CA GLY A 102 51.07 -14.97 -9.00
C GLY A 102 49.76 -14.83 -9.77
N VAL A 103 48.72 -14.21 -9.19
CA VAL A 103 47.49 -13.87 -9.92
C VAL A 103 47.71 -12.60 -10.73
N ASP A 104 47.24 -12.63 -11.99
CA ASP A 104 47.27 -11.47 -12.89
C ASP A 104 46.16 -10.48 -12.50
N ARG A 105 46.54 -9.45 -11.71
CA ARG A 105 45.61 -8.44 -11.17
C ARG A 105 44.89 -7.67 -12.24
N ALA A 106 45.53 -7.46 -13.43
CA ALA A 106 44.87 -6.73 -14.52
C ALA A 106 43.67 -7.52 -15.11
N LYS A 107 43.73 -8.84 -15.11
CA LYS A 107 42.59 -9.67 -15.53
C LYS A 107 41.48 -9.68 -14.49
N VAL A 108 41.84 -9.72 -13.23
CA VAL A 108 40.85 -9.64 -12.14
C VAL A 108 40.19 -8.27 -12.11
N GLN A 109 40.92 -7.20 -12.44
CA GLN A 109 40.35 -5.85 -12.55
C GLN A 109 39.23 -5.81 -13.60
N THR A 110 39.44 -6.40 -14.76
CA THR A 110 38.39 -6.44 -15.81
C THR A 110 37.09 -7.11 -15.28
N GLU A 111 37.21 -8.16 -14.46
CA GLU A 111 36.03 -8.79 -13.84
C GLU A 111 35.40 -7.89 -12.78
N ILE A 112 36.18 -7.17 -12.00
CA ILE A 112 35.69 -6.20 -11.02
C ILE A 112 34.93 -5.08 -11.70
N ASP A 113 35.42 -4.55 -12.82
CA ASP A 113 34.75 -3.52 -13.60
C ASP A 113 33.37 -3.97 -14.09
N GLU A 114 33.26 -5.23 -14.54
CA GLU A 114 31.97 -5.79 -14.95
C GLU A 114 30.99 -5.93 -13.77
N TYR A 115 31.46 -6.34 -12.59
CA TYR A 115 30.61 -6.37 -11.38
C TYR A 115 30.16 -4.98 -10.96
N GLN A 116 30.99 -3.96 -11.07
CA GLN A 116 30.61 -2.57 -10.81
C GLN A 116 29.55 -2.08 -11.79
N ASN A 117 29.73 -2.37 -13.09
CA ASN A 117 28.73 -2.08 -14.12
C ASN A 117 27.40 -2.79 -13.84
N GLN A 118 27.45 -4.03 -13.38
CA GLN A 118 26.28 -4.81 -12.98
C GLN A 118 25.56 -4.17 -11.79
N LEU A 119 26.30 -3.74 -10.75
CA LEU A 119 25.73 -3.05 -9.60
C LEU A 119 25.02 -1.75 -10.00
N ARG A 120 25.64 -0.95 -10.88
CA ARG A 120 25.03 0.25 -11.44
C ARG A 120 23.72 -0.06 -12.18
N SER A 121 23.78 -1.11 -13.02
CA SER A 121 22.61 -1.57 -13.77
C SER A 121 21.46 -1.99 -12.84
N ILE A 122 21.75 -2.75 -11.78
CA ILE A 122 20.77 -3.17 -10.77
C ILE A 122 20.16 -1.93 -10.07
N ALA A 123 21.01 -1.00 -9.61
CA ALA A 123 20.53 0.18 -8.88
C ALA A 123 19.65 1.09 -9.75
N THR A 124 20.02 1.30 -11.02
CA THR A 124 19.25 2.16 -11.94
C THR A 124 17.98 1.49 -12.44
N ALA A 125 18.00 0.16 -12.65
CA ALA A 125 16.83 -0.60 -13.08
C ALA A 125 15.78 -0.81 -12.00
N ALA A 126 16.14 -0.63 -10.72
CA ALA A 126 15.25 -0.83 -9.57
C ALA A 126 14.22 0.29 -9.39
N SER A 127 13.50 0.62 -10.47
CA SER A 127 12.46 1.65 -10.45
C SER A 127 11.07 1.02 -10.52
N PHE A 128 10.13 1.55 -9.74
CA PHE A 128 8.74 1.17 -9.77
C PHE A 128 7.84 2.40 -9.75
N ALA A 129 6.88 2.48 -10.66
CA ALA A 129 5.95 3.61 -10.82
C ALA A 129 6.63 4.99 -10.93
N GLY A 130 7.87 5.05 -11.46
CA GLY A 130 8.66 6.27 -11.59
C GLY A 130 9.48 6.65 -10.35
N GLU A 131 9.41 5.88 -9.28
CA GLU A 131 10.27 6.03 -8.11
C GLU A 131 11.37 4.96 -8.10
N ASN A 132 12.59 5.38 -7.77
CA ASN A 132 13.72 4.48 -7.53
C ASN A 132 14.22 4.69 -6.10
N TRP A 133 14.22 3.60 -5.30
CA TRP A 133 14.68 3.65 -3.92
C TRP A 133 16.13 3.18 -3.75
N MET A 134 16.69 2.61 -4.82
CA MET A 134 18.07 2.10 -4.81
C MET A 134 19.07 3.12 -5.36
N SER A 135 18.63 3.98 -6.28
CA SER A 135 19.42 5.08 -6.82
C SER A 135 18.66 6.38 -6.59
N VAL A 136 19.15 7.21 -5.68
CA VAL A 136 18.52 8.49 -5.29
C VAL A 136 19.42 9.65 -5.62
N ASP A 137 18.83 10.82 -5.76
CA ASP A 137 19.54 12.09 -5.85
C ASP A 137 19.20 12.92 -4.59
N SER A 138 20.07 12.89 -3.60
CA SER A 138 19.87 13.61 -2.34
C SER A 138 19.97 15.14 -2.47
N GLY A 139 20.52 15.67 -3.56
CA GLY A 139 20.56 17.10 -3.88
C GLY A 139 19.26 17.61 -4.52
N SER A 140 18.40 16.71 -4.97
CA SER A 140 17.11 17.08 -5.56
C SER A 140 16.15 17.60 -4.49
N SER A 141 15.45 18.69 -4.79
CA SER A 141 14.39 19.23 -3.91
C SER A 141 13.20 18.25 -3.73
N ALA A 142 13.12 17.22 -4.57
CA ALA A 142 12.12 16.15 -4.49
C ALA A 142 12.56 14.98 -3.61
N TYR A 143 13.82 14.97 -3.14
CA TYR A 143 14.31 13.92 -2.26
C TYR A 143 13.66 13.99 -0.88
N SER A 144 13.25 12.85 -0.38
CA SER A 144 12.79 12.69 1.00
C SER A 144 13.47 11.47 1.61
N ALA A 145 14.16 11.68 2.72
CA ALA A 145 14.86 10.62 3.46
C ALA A 145 13.91 9.56 4.01
N SER A 146 12.62 9.86 4.10
CA SER A 146 11.60 8.88 4.49
C SER A 146 10.44 8.89 3.51
N LYS A 147 10.00 7.72 3.09
CA LYS A 147 8.79 7.54 2.29
C LYS A 147 7.65 7.07 3.17
N SER A 148 6.47 7.63 2.95
CA SER A 148 5.28 7.27 3.70
C SER A 148 4.27 6.54 2.81
N VAL A 149 3.83 5.37 3.25
CA VAL A 149 2.74 4.61 2.62
C VAL A 149 1.51 4.74 3.50
N VAL A 150 0.35 5.05 2.90
CA VAL A 150 -0.91 5.07 3.64
C VAL A 150 -1.22 3.67 4.16
N SER A 151 -1.38 3.53 5.48
CA SER A 151 -1.50 2.22 6.14
C SER A 151 -2.83 1.98 6.82
N SER A 152 -3.54 3.04 7.19
CA SER A 152 -4.82 2.90 7.87
C SER A 152 -5.73 4.09 7.62
N PHE A 153 -7.03 3.83 7.74
CA PHE A 153 -8.07 4.82 7.78
C PHE A 153 -8.88 4.58 9.05
N GLY A 154 -9.11 5.61 9.83
CA GLY A 154 -9.88 5.53 11.06
C GLY A 154 -10.84 6.72 11.19
N ARG A 155 -12.02 6.43 11.71
CA ARG A 155 -12.98 7.44 12.16
C ARG A 155 -13.08 7.37 13.66
N SER A 156 -12.89 8.49 14.33
CA SER A 156 -13.03 8.60 15.78
C SER A 156 -13.98 9.75 16.12
N THR A 157 -14.80 9.55 17.14
CA THR A 157 -15.65 10.60 17.70
C THR A 157 -14.87 11.25 18.83
N GLY A 158 -14.28 12.40 18.56
CA GLY A 158 -13.55 13.20 19.54
C GLY A 158 -14.42 14.32 20.16
N VAL A 159 -13.82 15.09 21.06
CA VAL A 159 -14.48 16.24 21.72
C VAL A 159 -14.98 17.30 20.72
N ASN A 160 -14.39 17.34 19.52
CA ASN A 160 -14.72 18.27 18.44
C ASN A 160 -15.61 17.62 17.34
N GLY A 161 -16.26 16.49 17.61
CA GLY A 161 -17.09 15.78 16.64
C GLY A 161 -16.38 14.61 15.97
N GLU A 162 -16.94 14.14 14.86
CA GLU A 162 -16.32 13.06 14.07
C GLU A 162 -15.04 13.57 13.39
N GLN A 163 -13.93 12.88 13.65
CA GLN A 163 -12.63 13.14 13.02
C GLN A 163 -12.21 11.93 12.20
N VAL A 164 -11.73 12.20 10.99
CA VAL A 164 -11.12 11.21 10.12
C VAL A 164 -9.62 11.31 10.24
N SER A 165 -8.96 10.19 10.51
CA SER A 165 -7.50 10.09 10.55
C SER A 165 -7.00 9.10 9.50
N VAL A 166 -5.94 9.49 8.82
CA VAL A 166 -5.21 8.62 7.89
C VAL A 166 -3.86 8.32 8.52
N GLY A 167 -3.64 7.07 8.87
CA GLY A 167 -2.34 6.63 9.37
C GLY A 167 -1.41 6.31 8.22
N THR A 168 -0.13 6.64 8.38
CA THR A 168 0.93 6.36 7.41
C THR A 168 1.99 5.47 8.03
N LEU A 169 2.58 4.61 7.20
CA LEU A 169 3.75 3.83 7.51
C LEU A 169 4.96 4.53 6.91
N SER A 170 5.87 5.02 7.73
CA SER A 170 7.13 5.58 7.25
C SER A 170 8.18 4.48 7.07
N ILE A 171 8.91 4.56 5.98
CA ILE A 171 10.05 3.73 5.62
C ILE A 171 11.23 4.67 5.50
N ASP A 172 12.26 4.41 6.28
CA ASP A 172 13.49 5.19 6.25
C ASP A 172 14.33 4.74 5.05
N LEU A 173 14.58 5.68 4.14
CA LEU A 173 15.42 5.49 2.97
C LEU A 173 16.85 5.98 3.16
N ALA A 174 17.11 6.78 4.21
CA ALA A 174 18.45 7.37 4.44
C ALA A 174 19.57 6.33 4.55
N SER A 175 19.21 5.09 4.96
CA SER A 175 20.14 3.96 5.06
C SER A 175 19.86 2.84 4.06
N THR A 176 19.00 3.09 3.05
CA THR A 176 18.46 2.00 2.20
C THR A 176 18.99 2.04 0.77
N PHE A 177 19.33 3.23 0.26
CA PHE A 177 19.75 3.35 -1.14
C PHE A 177 21.19 2.87 -1.37
N LEU A 178 21.43 2.21 -2.51
CA LEU A 178 22.74 1.72 -2.92
C LEU A 178 23.63 2.85 -3.42
N MET A 179 23.06 3.79 -4.18
CA MET A 179 23.79 4.84 -4.88
C MET A 179 23.10 6.19 -4.69
N ASN A 180 23.90 7.25 -4.58
CA ASN A 180 23.44 8.61 -4.58
C ASN A 180 23.98 9.34 -5.82
N ALA A 181 23.08 9.84 -6.67
CA ALA A 181 23.40 10.56 -7.89
C ALA A 181 23.69 12.06 -7.64
N ASN A 182 23.70 12.50 -6.38
CA ASN A 182 24.02 13.89 -6.05
C ASN A 182 25.47 14.19 -6.40
N THR A 183 25.66 14.89 -7.50
CA THR A 183 26.95 15.51 -7.87
C THR A 183 26.89 16.98 -7.52
N ASP A 184 27.95 17.49 -6.91
CA ASP A 184 28.11 18.91 -6.54
C ASP A 184 28.26 19.89 -7.72
N GLY A 185 27.72 19.53 -8.87
CA GLY A 185 27.82 20.35 -10.10
C GLY A 185 29.24 20.45 -10.69
N ALA A 186 30.26 19.95 -10.01
CA ALA A 186 31.65 19.89 -10.44
C ALA A 186 32.10 18.49 -10.87
N GLY A 187 31.16 17.53 -10.86
CA GLY A 187 31.44 16.11 -11.23
C GLY A 187 32.07 15.29 -10.09
N GLY A 188 32.21 15.87 -8.91
CA GLY A 188 32.62 15.21 -7.69
C GLY A 188 31.41 14.82 -6.82
N VAL A 189 31.54 13.82 -5.98
CA VAL A 189 30.58 13.54 -4.91
C VAL A 189 30.66 14.73 -3.95
N ALA A 190 29.53 15.35 -3.61
CA ALA A 190 29.53 16.46 -2.67
C ALA A 190 30.16 16.01 -1.34
N ASP A 191 31.42 16.32 -1.16
CA ASP A 191 32.06 16.29 0.14
C ASP A 191 31.55 17.50 0.93
N SER A 192 30.36 17.37 1.49
CA SER A 192 30.00 18.28 2.56
C SER A 192 30.79 17.82 3.78
N GLY A 193 31.76 18.59 4.20
CA GLY A 193 32.43 18.44 5.50
C GLY A 193 31.47 18.49 6.70
N SER A 194 30.24 18.13 6.49
CA SER A 194 29.15 17.96 7.43
C SER A 194 29.02 16.49 7.79
N ALA A 195 28.93 16.21 9.06
CA ALA A 195 28.91 14.91 9.73
C ALA A 195 27.78 13.95 9.31
N ASP A 196 27.08 14.21 8.22
CA ASP A 196 25.97 13.40 7.73
C ASP A 196 26.43 12.39 6.68
N ALA A 197 26.99 11.26 7.16
CA ALA A 197 27.28 10.09 6.34
C ALA A 197 26.02 9.46 5.67
N ALA A 198 24.84 10.01 5.93
CA ALA A 198 23.56 9.60 5.36
C ALA A 198 23.40 9.97 3.87
N GLY A 199 24.30 10.79 3.31
CA GLY A 199 24.15 11.27 1.93
C GLY A 199 24.79 10.43 0.83
N LEU A 200 25.54 9.38 1.15
CA LEU A 200 26.39 8.71 0.16
C LEU A 200 25.85 7.36 -0.39
N GLY A 201 24.80 6.82 0.18
CA GLY A 201 24.34 5.47 -0.14
C GLY A 201 25.18 4.35 0.52
N ILE A 202 24.69 3.12 0.50
CA ILE A 202 25.36 1.99 1.16
C ILE A 202 26.72 1.71 0.53
N LEU A 203 26.78 1.72 -0.79
CA LEU A 203 28.00 1.50 -1.53
C LEU A 203 28.95 2.73 -1.45
N GLY A 204 28.40 3.93 -1.17
CA GLY A 204 29.17 5.15 -0.97
C GLY A 204 29.56 5.40 0.49
N SER A 205 28.82 4.82 1.43
CA SER A 205 29.10 4.94 2.86
C SER A 205 29.85 3.72 3.42
N ALA A 206 30.37 2.83 2.56
CA ALA A 206 31.23 1.75 3.04
C ALA A 206 32.32 2.38 3.90
N ARG A 207 32.02 2.45 5.18
CA ARG A 207 32.81 3.11 6.21
C ARG A 207 34.09 2.32 6.42
N LEU A 208 35.06 2.53 5.56
CA LEU A 208 36.41 2.25 5.92
C LEU A 208 36.82 3.30 6.96
N SER A 209 36.62 2.97 8.20
CA SER A 209 37.37 3.59 9.27
C SER A 209 38.76 2.91 9.32
N ILE A 210 39.60 3.20 8.35
CA ILE A 210 41.03 2.93 8.49
C ILE A 210 41.53 4.02 9.42
N ALA A 211 41.88 3.62 10.63
CA ALA A 211 42.66 4.48 11.49
C ALA A 211 44.04 4.63 10.85
N ASP A 212 44.35 5.82 10.33
CA ASP A 212 45.74 6.15 10.00
C ASP A 212 46.61 5.90 11.20
N ALA A 213 47.58 5.04 11.03
CA ALA A 213 48.51 4.69 12.10
C ALA A 213 49.40 5.88 12.55
N ASP A 214 49.48 6.95 11.73
CA ASP A 214 50.32 8.11 11.99
C ASP A 214 49.56 9.32 12.52
N THR A 215 48.28 9.52 12.09
CA THR A 215 47.50 10.71 12.51
C THR A 215 46.23 10.40 13.28
N GLY A 216 45.79 9.15 13.34
CA GLY A 216 44.52 8.71 13.97
C GLY A 216 43.25 9.23 13.27
N ALA A 217 43.35 9.76 12.05
CA ALA A 217 42.25 10.28 11.28
C ALA A 217 41.45 9.12 10.65
N VAL A 218 40.11 9.17 10.75
CA VAL A 218 39.20 8.20 10.18
C VAL A 218 38.88 8.62 8.75
N GLN A 219 39.30 7.84 7.77
CA GLN A 219 39.00 8.04 6.35
C GLN A 219 37.77 7.24 5.94
N ARG A 220 36.96 7.76 5.02
CA ARG A 220 35.74 7.13 4.55
C ARG A 220 35.82 6.92 3.03
N GLY A 221 35.56 5.70 2.58
CA GLY A 221 35.38 5.39 1.16
C GLY A 221 33.97 5.77 0.69
N SER A 222 33.83 6.11 -0.59
CA SER A 222 32.55 6.45 -1.23
C SER A 222 32.43 5.79 -2.60
N ILE A 223 31.23 5.71 -3.15
CA ILE A 223 31.03 5.35 -4.57
C ILE A 223 30.58 6.60 -5.30
N ASP A 224 31.20 6.88 -6.44
CA ASP A 224 30.89 8.05 -7.25
C ASP A 224 29.60 7.85 -8.09
N ALA A 225 29.13 8.94 -8.72
CA ALA A 225 27.98 8.91 -9.63
C ALA A 225 28.18 8.01 -10.85
N ALA A 226 29.41 7.55 -11.10
CA ALA A 226 29.74 6.61 -12.13
C ALA A 226 29.59 5.14 -11.69
N GLY A 227 29.21 4.89 -10.42
CA GLY A 227 29.02 3.55 -9.86
C GLY A 227 30.32 2.87 -9.46
N THR A 228 31.36 3.65 -9.29
CA THR A 228 32.70 3.22 -8.96
C THR A 228 32.88 3.28 -7.46
N ILE A 229 33.32 2.19 -6.86
CA ILE A 229 33.72 2.17 -5.45
C ILE A 229 34.98 2.99 -5.33
N VAL A 230 34.85 4.09 -4.63
CA VAL A 230 35.93 5.03 -4.49
C VAL A 230 36.42 4.99 -3.06
N ILE A 231 37.67 4.64 -2.91
CA ILE A 231 38.38 4.87 -1.68
C ILE A 231 39.19 6.14 -1.89
N ALA A 232 38.92 7.16 -1.08
CA ALA A 232 39.70 8.37 -1.11
C ALA A 232 41.18 7.98 -0.93
N ASN A 233 42.00 8.27 -1.92
CA ASN A 233 43.43 8.06 -1.79
C ASN A 233 43.95 8.83 -0.61
N PHE A 234 44.66 8.15 0.24
CA PHE A 234 45.35 8.65 1.37
C PHE A 234 46.55 9.51 0.88
N ASP A 235 46.34 10.80 0.74
CA ASP A 235 47.44 11.73 0.57
C ASP A 235 47.45 12.72 1.75
N THR A 236 48.57 12.75 2.46
CA THR A 236 48.82 13.61 3.61
C THR A 236 48.97 15.09 3.22
N ASP A 237 48.79 15.46 1.95
CA ASP A 237 49.12 16.77 1.42
C ASP A 237 47.94 17.60 0.92
N ASN A 238 46.76 17.49 1.58
CA ASN A 238 45.63 18.43 1.40
C ASN A 238 45.32 18.82 -0.08
N SER A 239 45.63 17.95 -1.03
CA SER A 239 45.26 18.08 -2.43
C SER A 239 43.90 17.43 -2.67
N THR A 240 42.97 18.16 -3.24
CA THR A 240 41.67 17.71 -3.70
C THR A 240 41.85 16.54 -4.69
N VAL A 241 41.88 15.32 -4.18
CA VAL A 241 41.98 14.13 -5.01
C VAL A 241 40.58 13.67 -5.38
N ALA A 242 40.32 13.61 -6.68
CA ALA A 242 39.09 13.03 -7.21
C ALA A 242 38.93 11.58 -6.73
N PRO A 243 37.70 11.18 -6.43
CA PRO A 243 37.41 9.81 -6.05
C PRO A 243 37.86 8.82 -7.13
N THR A 244 38.59 7.79 -6.74
CA THR A 244 39.19 6.78 -7.64
C THR A 244 38.50 5.43 -7.53
N GLU A 245 38.29 4.80 -8.68
CA GLU A 245 37.80 3.39 -8.83
C GLU A 245 38.62 2.40 -8.00
N ILE A 246 38.01 1.27 -7.57
CA ILE A 246 38.81 0.15 -7.09
C ILE A 246 39.73 -0.29 -8.25
N ASP A 247 40.96 0.18 -8.25
CA ASP A 247 42.00 -0.25 -9.16
C ASP A 247 43.01 -1.10 -8.41
N ILE A 248 42.94 -2.42 -8.63
CA ILE A 248 43.88 -3.39 -8.06
C ILE A 248 45.11 -3.63 -8.94
N THR A 249 45.18 -3.01 -10.12
CA THR A 249 46.25 -3.27 -11.09
C THR A 249 47.63 -2.93 -10.53
N ASN A 250 47.70 -1.78 -9.83
CA ASN A 250 48.92 -1.29 -9.16
C ASN A 250 48.84 -1.29 -7.65
N ALA A 251 47.73 -1.80 -7.07
CA ALA A 251 47.50 -1.80 -5.65
C ALA A 251 48.50 -2.67 -4.88
N THR A 252 48.90 -2.23 -3.74
CA THR A 252 49.69 -3.00 -2.78
C THR A 252 48.83 -4.08 -2.12
N ASP A 253 49.45 -5.05 -1.51
CA ASP A 253 48.76 -6.10 -0.75
C ASP A 253 47.91 -5.54 0.40
N ALA A 254 48.38 -4.46 1.06
CA ALA A 254 47.66 -3.77 2.11
C ALA A 254 46.40 -3.05 1.58
N GLU A 255 46.50 -2.38 0.48
CA GLU A 255 45.36 -1.72 -0.16
C GLU A 255 44.28 -2.72 -0.60
N ILE A 256 44.67 -3.91 -1.08
CA ILE A 256 43.70 -4.99 -1.39
C ILE A 256 43.00 -5.49 -0.10
N ASP A 257 43.71 -5.62 1.00
CA ASP A 257 43.14 -5.99 2.30
C ASP A 257 42.14 -4.91 2.78
N ASP A 258 42.42 -3.63 2.54
CA ASP A 258 41.53 -2.51 2.82
C ASP A 258 40.26 -2.54 1.92
N TYR A 259 40.42 -2.82 0.63
CA TYR A 259 39.28 -3.03 -0.27
C TYR A 259 38.37 -4.19 0.17
N ILE A 260 38.96 -5.29 0.63
CA ILE A 260 38.19 -6.44 1.14
C ILE A 260 37.39 -6.04 2.39
N GLN A 261 37.99 -5.24 3.31
CA GLN A 261 37.27 -4.75 4.50
C GLN A 261 36.13 -3.80 4.14
N ALA A 262 36.33 -2.90 3.19
CA ALA A 262 35.31 -1.99 2.69
C ALA A 262 34.12 -2.73 2.10
N VAL A 263 34.39 -3.69 1.24
CA VAL A 263 33.37 -4.51 0.62
C VAL A 263 32.63 -5.37 1.65
N ASP A 264 33.34 -5.86 2.67
CA ASP A 264 32.70 -6.60 3.77
C ASP A 264 31.79 -5.71 4.61
N ALA A 265 32.20 -4.49 4.91
CA ALA A 265 31.37 -3.52 5.60
C ALA A 265 30.11 -3.18 4.80
N ALA A 266 30.24 -2.93 3.48
CA ALA A 266 29.12 -2.70 2.58
C ALA A 266 28.15 -3.90 2.55
N LEU A 267 28.68 -5.12 2.50
CA LEU A 267 27.88 -6.35 2.49
C LEU A 267 27.10 -6.54 3.79
N ASN A 268 27.67 -6.19 4.94
CA ASN A 268 26.98 -6.19 6.23
C ASN A 268 25.85 -5.14 6.27
N GLU A 269 26.09 -3.94 5.74
CA GLU A 269 25.08 -2.89 5.67
C GLU A 269 23.96 -3.27 4.72
N MET A 270 24.27 -3.80 3.54
CA MET A 270 23.28 -4.34 2.58
C MET A 270 22.44 -5.46 3.21
N THR A 271 23.05 -6.32 4.01
CA THR A 271 22.33 -7.39 4.72
C THR A 271 21.38 -6.81 5.76
N THR A 272 21.81 -5.80 6.50
CA THR A 272 20.96 -5.09 7.47
C THR A 272 19.79 -4.39 6.78
N THR A 273 20.07 -3.71 5.67
CA THR A 273 19.05 -3.03 4.87
C THR A 273 18.05 -4.01 4.24
N ALA A 274 18.53 -5.11 3.68
CA ALA A 274 17.66 -6.18 3.17
C ALA A 274 16.74 -6.72 4.28
N THR A 275 17.26 -6.88 5.50
CA THR A 275 16.48 -7.30 6.67
C THR A 275 15.42 -6.27 7.03
N ASN A 276 15.75 -4.98 7.02
CA ASN A 276 14.82 -3.89 7.31
C ASN A 276 13.72 -3.78 6.24
N LEU A 277 14.08 -3.92 4.96
CA LEU A 277 13.11 -3.97 3.86
C LEU A 277 12.19 -5.19 3.96
N GLY A 278 12.74 -6.37 4.29
CA GLY A 278 11.97 -7.59 4.52
C GLY A 278 11.00 -7.45 5.71
N ALA A 279 11.44 -6.84 6.80
CA ALA A 279 10.58 -6.54 7.95
C ALA A 279 9.47 -5.54 7.59
N SER A 280 9.79 -4.49 6.82
CA SER A 280 8.82 -3.50 6.35
C SER A 280 7.79 -4.13 5.41
N LYS A 281 8.21 -5.00 4.49
CA LYS A 281 7.31 -5.79 3.65
C LYS A 281 6.35 -6.62 4.50
N LYS A 282 6.87 -7.39 5.44
CA LYS A 282 6.04 -8.22 6.33
C LYS A 282 5.03 -7.40 7.13
N ARG A 283 5.42 -6.19 7.56
CA ARG A 283 4.53 -5.25 8.26
C ARG A 283 3.41 -4.75 7.35
N ILE A 284 3.69 -4.47 6.07
CA ILE A 284 2.66 -4.10 5.08
C ILE A 284 1.71 -5.27 4.80
N ASP A 285 2.22 -6.49 4.64
CA ASP A 285 1.39 -7.68 4.42
C ASP A 285 0.40 -7.88 5.57
N ILE A 286 0.88 -7.81 6.81
CA ILE A 286 0.02 -7.90 8.01
C ILE A 286 -1.03 -6.79 8.02
N GLN A 287 -0.65 -5.56 7.65
CA GLN A 287 -1.58 -4.43 7.61
C GLN A 287 -2.63 -4.60 6.51
N LYS A 288 -2.25 -5.12 5.36
CA LYS A 288 -3.15 -5.44 4.25
C LYS A 288 -4.17 -6.51 4.64
N ASP A 289 -3.73 -7.59 5.30
CA ASP A 289 -4.61 -8.64 5.81
C ASP A 289 -5.58 -8.08 6.85
N PHE A 290 -5.10 -7.22 7.76
CA PHE A 290 -5.94 -6.55 8.75
C PHE A 290 -7.01 -5.67 8.10
N VAL A 291 -6.63 -4.82 7.13
CA VAL A 291 -7.57 -3.95 6.42
C VAL A 291 -8.61 -4.78 5.67
N SER A 292 -8.20 -5.85 5.00
CA SER A 292 -9.11 -6.78 4.32
C SER A 292 -10.11 -7.44 5.30
N GLY A 293 -9.63 -7.89 6.45
CA GLY A 293 -10.46 -8.43 7.52
C GLY A 293 -11.45 -7.41 8.08
N LEU A 294 -11.01 -6.16 8.24
CA LEU A 294 -11.84 -5.05 8.71
C LEU A 294 -12.94 -4.70 7.69
N MET A 295 -12.61 -4.63 6.40
CA MET A 295 -13.57 -4.41 5.32
C MET A 295 -14.65 -5.49 5.33
N ALA A 296 -14.25 -6.77 5.41
CA ALA A 296 -15.20 -7.89 5.49
C ALA A 296 -16.07 -7.85 6.76
N ALA A 297 -15.55 -7.34 7.87
CA ALA A 297 -16.34 -7.16 9.09
C ALA A 297 -17.35 -6.01 8.96
N ILE A 298 -16.96 -4.90 8.33
CA ILE A 298 -17.85 -3.78 8.03
C ILE A 298 -18.96 -4.23 7.09
N ASP A 299 -18.65 -4.98 6.02
CA ASP A 299 -19.64 -5.48 5.07
C ASP A 299 -20.67 -6.38 5.75
N ARG A 300 -20.23 -7.30 6.62
CA ARG A 300 -21.15 -8.11 7.43
C ARG A 300 -22.00 -7.24 8.38
N GLY A 301 -21.40 -6.21 8.98
CA GLY A 301 -22.13 -5.26 9.82
C GLY A 301 -23.21 -4.51 9.04
N VAL A 302 -22.86 -4.01 7.85
CA VAL A 302 -23.81 -3.34 6.94
C VAL A 302 -24.91 -4.30 6.53
N ALA A 303 -24.56 -5.53 6.13
CA ALA A 303 -25.54 -6.55 5.73
C ALA A 303 -26.58 -6.82 6.81
N THR A 304 -26.17 -6.96 8.06
CA THR A 304 -27.13 -7.18 9.19
C THR A 304 -28.09 -6.01 9.41
N LEU A 305 -27.68 -4.78 9.07
CA LEU A 305 -28.49 -3.58 9.27
C LEU A 305 -29.48 -3.34 8.12
N VAL A 306 -29.06 -3.60 6.87
CA VAL A 306 -29.79 -3.12 5.69
C VAL A 306 -30.22 -4.21 4.72
N ASP A 307 -29.63 -5.41 4.73
CA ASP A 307 -29.98 -6.46 3.80
C ASP A 307 -31.33 -7.12 4.14
N ALA A 308 -32.03 -7.57 3.13
CA ALA A 308 -33.27 -8.31 3.25
C ALA A 308 -33.01 -9.83 3.27
N ASP A 309 -33.74 -10.55 4.14
CA ASP A 309 -33.81 -12.01 4.02
C ASP A 309 -34.69 -12.39 2.82
N MET A 310 -34.03 -12.81 1.74
CA MET A 310 -34.71 -13.13 0.48
C MET A 310 -35.71 -14.27 0.62
N ASN A 311 -35.51 -15.22 1.53
CA ASN A 311 -36.46 -16.31 1.79
C ASN A 311 -37.73 -15.79 2.46
N ALA A 312 -37.55 -14.90 3.46
CA ALA A 312 -38.70 -14.32 4.16
C ALA A 312 -39.48 -13.35 3.23
N GLU A 313 -38.80 -12.52 2.44
CA GLU A 313 -39.46 -11.59 1.52
C GLU A 313 -40.14 -12.30 0.34
N SER A 314 -39.55 -13.39 -0.18
CA SER A 314 -40.19 -14.23 -1.21
C SER A 314 -41.49 -14.89 -0.71
N THR A 315 -41.45 -15.43 0.51
CA THR A 315 -42.65 -16.05 1.14
C THR A 315 -43.72 -14.97 1.39
N ARG A 316 -43.29 -13.77 1.83
CA ARG A 316 -44.16 -12.63 2.04
C ARG A 316 -44.82 -12.15 0.75
N LEU A 317 -44.08 -12.10 -0.36
CA LEU A 317 -44.62 -11.78 -1.67
C LEU A 317 -45.71 -12.75 -2.09
N GLN A 318 -45.50 -14.07 -1.95
CA GLN A 318 -46.52 -15.07 -2.25
C GLN A 318 -47.78 -14.90 -1.39
N ALA A 319 -47.60 -14.65 -0.08
CA ALA A 319 -48.72 -14.38 0.82
C ALA A 319 -49.52 -13.15 0.42
N LEU A 320 -48.83 -12.04 0.04
CA LEU A 320 -49.48 -10.82 -0.41
C LEU A 320 -50.20 -10.99 -1.74
N GLN A 321 -49.69 -11.81 -2.66
CA GLN A 321 -50.37 -12.15 -3.91
C GLN A 321 -51.70 -12.89 -3.64
N VAL A 322 -51.68 -13.85 -2.71
CA VAL A 322 -52.89 -14.53 -2.29
C VAL A 322 -53.87 -13.57 -1.59
N GLN A 323 -53.38 -12.70 -0.71
CA GLN A 323 -54.21 -11.68 -0.07
C GLN A 323 -54.82 -10.69 -1.08
N GLN A 324 -54.08 -10.30 -2.13
CA GLN A 324 -54.62 -9.47 -3.23
C GLN A 324 -55.77 -10.16 -3.94
N GLN A 325 -55.62 -11.48 -4.31
CA GLN A 325 -56.69 -12.24 -4.95
C GLN A 325 -57.92 -12.36 -4.06
N LEU A 326 -57.73 -12.63 -2.76
CA LEU A 326 -58.83 -12.66 -1.80
C LEU A 326 -59.50 -11.30 -1.62
N GLY A 327 -58.71 -10.22 -1.62
CA GLY A 327 -59.22 -8.81 -1.57
C GLY A 327 -60.12 -8.49 -2.76
N ILE A 328 -59.71 -8.89 -3.98
CA ILE A 328 -60.54 -8.72 -5.20
C ILE A 328 -61.83 -9.51 -5.09
N GLN A 329 -61.80 -10.76 -4.60
CA GLN A 329 -63.01 -11.58 -4.40
C GLN A 329 -63.91 -10.95 -3.35
N ALA A 330 -63.36 -10.47 -2.22
CA ALA A 330 -64.14 -9.82 -1.16
C ALA A 330 -64.82 -8.54 -1.67
N LEU A 331 -64.10 -7.74 -2.49
CA LEU A 331 -64.67 -6.57 -3.09
C LEU A 331 -65.81 -6.91 -4.05
N SER A 332 -65.67 -7.98 -4.85
CA SER A 332 -66.73 -8.46 -5.75
C SER A 332 -67.98 -8.94 -4.97
N ILE A 333 -67.81 -9.69 -3.88
CA ILE A 333 -68.87 -10.11 -2.99
C ILE A 333 -69.58 -8.91 -2.33
N ALA A 334 -68.81 -7.95 -1.84
CA ALA A 334 -69.35 -6.74 -1.19
C ALA A 334 -70.18 -5.91 -2.20
N ASN A 335 -69.75 -5.87 -3.46
CA ASN A 335 -70.47 -5.14 -4.52
C ASN A 335 -71.74 -5.87 -4.97
N SER A 336 -71.70 -7.22 -5.12
CA SER A 336 -72.88 -8.02 -5.47
C SER A 336 -73.94 -8.00 -4.36
N SER A 337 -73.53 -8.01 -3.08
CA SER A 337 -74.45 -7.91 -1.96
C SER A 337 -75.25 -6.57 -1.96
N SER A 338 -74.55 -5.48 -2.33
CA SER A 338 -75.20 -4.16 -2.47
C SER A 338 -76.19 -4.10 -3.64
N GLN A 339 -75.85 -4.77 -4.76
CA GLN A 339 -76.77 -4.88 -5.93
C GLN A 339 -78.02 -5.71 -5.60
N ASN A 340 -77.84 -6.81 -4.87
CA ASN A 340 -78.99 -7.64 -4.44
C ASN A 340 -79.97 -6.88 -3.52
N ILE A 341 -79.46 -6.03 -2.66
CA ILE A 341 -80.30 -5.17 -1.81
C ILE A 341 -81.06 -4.15 -2.69
N LEU A 342 -80.38 -3.57 -3.69
CA LEU A 342 -81.01 -2.61 -4.61
C LEU A 342 -82.07 -3.24 -5.48
N SER A 343 -81.92 -4.53 -5.87
CA SER A 343 -82.92 -5.25 -6.66
C SER A 343 -84.17 -5.57 -5.87
N LEU A 344 -84.06 -5.80 -4.54
CA LEU A 344 -85.21 -5.98 -3.64
C LEU A 344 -86.07 -4.72 -3.48
N PHE A 345 -85.54 -3.55 -3.73
CA PHE A 345 -86.25 -2.26 -3.67
C PHE A 345 -86.81 -1.80 -5.06
N ARG A 346 -86.42 -2.49 -6.11
CA ARG A 346 -86.87 -2.20 -7.49
C ARG A 346 -87.92 -3.15 -8.04
N GLY A 347 -88.26 -4.21 -7.30
CA GLY A 347 -89.28 -5.20 -7.66
C GLY A 347 -90.69 -4.80 -7.27
#